data_2db542b807c7f4d793650a2824d0a567
#
_entry.id   2db542b807c7f4d793650a2824d0a567
#
_cell.length_a   1.000
_cell.length_b   1.000
_cell.length_c   1.000
_cell.angle_alpha   90.00
_cell.angle_beta   90.00
_cell.angle_gamma   90.00
#
_symmetry.space_group_name_H-M   'P 1'
#
loop_
_entity.id
_entity.type
_entity.pdbx_description
1 polymer ?
#
loop_
_entity_poly.entity_id
_entity_poly.type
_entity_poly.pdbx_seq_one_letter_code
_entity_poly.pdbx_strand_id
1 'polypeptide(L)'
;MYLSGGHKTVKNILKRGAFTVSMGDAEHAAACDYVGIESGNSVPDKVARAGFHVTRSERVDAPVIDELPLALECKLVSYDEETRLLTGEIVNVSVDERALDENGKLAVEKLHVITFDYANHWARRSPARSRTAKNSSKSGETESAASRIFFGTRRFLPFRSGF
;
A
#
# COMPACT_ATOMS: atom_id res chain seq x y z
N MET A 1 2.92 7.73 -14.09
CA MET A 1 2.12 8.46 -13.06
C MET A 1 2.18 9.95 -13.35
N TYR A 2 1.15 10.70 -12.96
CA TYR A 2 1.17 12.16 -13.04
C TYR A 2 1.42 12.76 -11.67
N LEU A 3 2.53 13.49 -11.50
CA LEU A 3 2.92 14.08 -10.22
C LEU A 3 3.38 15.54 -10.43
N SER A 4 2.87 16.48 -9.63
CA SER A 4 3.31 17.86 -9.69
C SER A 4 4.73 18.03 -9.15
N GLY A 5 5.60 18.74 -9.88
CA GLY A 5 7.01 18.98 -9.54
C GLY A 5 7.21 19.69 -8.19
N GLY A 6 6.22 20.44 -7.73
CA GLY A 6 6.24 21.09 -6.41
C GLY A 6 6.18 20.13 -5.22
N HIS A 7 5.73 18.91 -5.42
CA HIS A 7 5.59 17.93 -4.34
C HIS A 7 6.95 17.44 -3.83
N LYS A 8 7.06 17.27 -2.52
CA LYS A 8 8.25 16.68 -1.88
C LYS A 8 8.62 15.33 -2.46
N THR A 9 7.61 14.54 -2.83
CA THR A 9 7.76 13.22 -3.45
C THR A 9 8.58 13.30 -4.73
N VAL A 10 8.24 14.22 -5.66
CA VAL A 10 8.97 14.37 -6.92
C VAL A 10 10.43 14.77 -6.67
N LYS A 11 10.67 15.74 -5.76
CA LYS A 11 12.03 16.15 -5.38
C LYS A 11 12.86 14.98 -4.84
N ASN A 12 12.25 14.11 -4.03
CA ASN A 12 12.90 12.94 -3.47
C ASN A 12 13.20 11.90 -4.56
N ILE A 13 12.25 11.63 -5.47
CA ILE A 13 12.41 10.69 -6.58
C ILE A 13 13.54 11.13 -7.52
N LEU A 14 13.54 12.38 -7.92
CA LEU A 14 14.59 12.94 -8.78
C LEU A 14 15.98 12.86 -8.12
N LYS A 15 16.06 13.06 -6.81
CA LYS A 15 17.32 12.99 -6.07
C LYS A 15 17.83 11.55 -5.94
N ARG A 16 16.94 10.57 -5.76
CA ARG A 16 17.29 9.17 -5.47
C ARG A 16 17.29 8.26 -6.69
N GLY A 17 16.64 8.67 -7.77
CA GLY A 17 16.44 7.83 -8.95
C GLY A 17 15.54 6.62 -8.73
N ALA A 18 14.78 6.60 -7.63
CA ALA A 18 13.98 5.46 -7.24
C ALA A 18 12.75 5.87 -6.42
N PHE A 19 11.74 5.01 -6.41
CA PHE A 19 10.51 5.20 -5.63
C PHE A 19 9.78 3.87 -5.43
N THR A 20 8.83 3.87 -4.48
CA THR A 20 7.87 2.78 -4.32
C THR A 20 6.45 3.28 -4.54
N VAL A 21 5.56 2.38 -4.95
CA VAL A 21 4.12 2.63 -5.06
C VAL A 21 3.41 1.56 -4.25
N SER A 22 2.92 1.93 -3.07
CA SER A 22 2.13 1.04 -2.22
C SER A 22 0.65 1.12 -2.57
N MET A 23 -0.03 -0.01 -2.54
CA MET A 23 -1.48 -0.09 -2.76
C MET A 23 -2.20 0.16 -1.44
N GLY A 24 -2.98 1.24 -1.38
CA GLY A 24 -3.85 1.49 -0.23
C GLY A 24 -4.96 0.45 -0.12
N ASP A 25 -5.31 0.09 1.10
CA ASP A 25 -6.40 -0.83 1.39
C ASP A 25 -7.53 -0.17 2.20
N ALA A 26 -8.63 -0.89 2.38
CA ALA A 26 -9.81 -0.36 3.06
C ALA A 26 -9.59 -0.10 4.56
N GLU A 27 -8.65 -0.84 5.19
CA GLU A 27 -8.32 -0.67 6.60
C GLU A 27 -7.57 0.65 6.85
N HIS A 28 -6.68 1.01 5.93
CA HIS A 28 -5.81 2.19 6.04
C HIS A 28 -6.29 3.37 5.20
N ALA A 29 -7.55 3.36 4.71
CA ALA A 29 -8.07 4.41 3.82
C ALA A 29 -7.89 5.83 4.38
N ALA A 30 -8.21 6.06 5.66
CA ALA A 30 -8.08 7.37 6.30
C ALA A 30 -6.61 7.82 6.42
N ALA A 31 -5.69 6.89 6.71
CA ALA A 31 -4.26 7.17 6.77
C ALA A 31 -3.69 7.48 5.37
N CYS A 32 -4.12 6.74 4.35
CA CYS A 32 -3.77 7.00 2.94
C CYS A 32 -4.26 8.38 2.48
N ASP A 33 -5.49 8.76 2.85
CA ASP A 33 -6.07 10.07 2.55
C ASP A 33 -5.28 11.19 3.23
N TYR A 34 -4.99 11.06 4.51
CA TYR A 34 -4.19 12.04 5.26
C TYR A 34 -2.82 12.28 4.61
N VAL A 35 -2.06 11.23 4.25
CA VAL A 35 -0.77 11.41 3.59
C VAL A 35 -0.89 11.94 2.16
N GLY A 36 -2.05 11.77 1.52
CA GLY A 36 -2.37 12.36 0.22
C GLY A 36 -2.63 13.86 0.29
N ILE A 37 -3.37 14.32 1.30
CA ILE A 37 -3.76 15.71 1.50
C ILE A 37 -2.59 16.54 2.05
N GLU A 38 -1.92 16.04 3.09
CA GLU A 38 -0.82 16.75 3.74
C GLU A 38 0.42 16.86 2.87
N SER A 39 0.99 18.08 2.79
CA SER A 39 2.23 18.30 2.04
C SER A 39 3.45 17.87 2.86
N GLY A 40 4.28 16.97 2.33
CA GLY A 40 5.57 16.65 2.94
C GLY A 40 6.60 17.79 2.96
N ASN A 41 6.32 18.92 2.29
CA ASN A 41 7.11 20.14 2.44
C ASN A 41 6.79 20.88 3.75
N SER A 42 5.53 20.80 4.23
CA SER A 42 5.04 21.46 5.45
C SER A 42 5.03 20.52 6.65
N VAL A 43 4.72 19.23 6.44
CA VAL A 43 4.64 18.20 7.47
C VAL A 43 5.61 17.06 7.12
N PRO A 44 6.90 17.18 7.48
CA PRO A 44 7.93 16.21 7.10
C PRO A 44 7.69 14.80 7.68
N ASP A 45 7.05 14.72 8.83
CA ASP A 45 6.75 13.51 9.59
C ASP A 45 5.33 12.96 9.34
N LYS A 46 4.65 13.41 8.26
CA LYS A 46 3.27 13.03 7.95
C LYS A 46 3.03 11.52 7.89
N VAL A 47 4.01 10.75 7.43
CA VAL A 47 3.89 9.28 7.32
C VAL A 47 3.78 8.66 8.72
N ALA A 48 4.63 9.07 9.65
CA ALA A 48 4.57 8.62 11.04
C ALA A 48 3.29 9.10 11.75
N ARG A 49 2.85 10.35 11.48
CA ARG A 49 1.58 10.88 12.03
C ARG A 49 0.35 10.12 11.52
N ALA A 50 0.42 9.56 10.32
CA ALA A 50 -0.62 8.70 9.78
C ALA A 50 -0.65 7.30 10.44
N GLY A 51 0.32 6.99 11.31
CA GLY A 51 0.48 5.68 11.92
C GLY A 51 1.21 4.67 11.04
N PHE A 52 1.83 5.12 9.94
CA PHE A 52 2.60 4.25 9.07
C PHE A 52 4.06 4.13 9.52
N HIS A 53 4.58 2.91 9.43
CA HIS A 53 5.99 2.60 9.55
C HIS A 53 6.60 2.37 8.16
N VAL A 54 7.89 2.58 8.05
CA VAL A 54 8.59 2.43 6.77
C VAL A 54 9.86 1.61 6.96
N THR A 55 10.05 0.64 6.09
CA THR A 55 11.28 -0.13 5.95
C THR A 55 11.99 0.27 4.66
N ARG A 56 13.31 0.33 4.67
CA ARG A 56 14.08 0.59 3.44
C ARG A 56 13.99 -0.61 2.52
N SER A 57 13.66 -0.38 1.24
CA SER A 57 13.73 -1.44 0.23
C SER A 57 15.16 -1.97 0.08
N GLU A 58 15.29 -3.28 -0.11
CA GLU A 58 16.56 -3.92 -0.47
C GLU A 58 16.88 -3.82 -1.96
N ARG A 59 15.90 -3.43 -2.79
CA ARG A 59 16.00 -3.43 -4.26
C ARG A 59 16.22 -2.04 -4.83
N VAL A 60 15.68 -1.01 -4.17
CA VAL A 60 15.76 0.37 -4.63
C VAL A 60 15.99 1.32 -3.46
N ASP A 61 16.56 2.50 -3.72
CA ASP A 61 16.76 3.51 -2.66
C ASP A 61 15.46 4.29 -2.36
N ALA A 62 14.46 3.56 -1.87
CA ALA A 62 13.16 4.10 -1.49
C ALA A 62 12.56 3.37 -0.30
N PRO A 63 11.68 4.02 0.50
CA PRO A 63 10.99 3.37 1.60
C PRO A 63 9.80 2.54 1.10
N VAL A 64 9.49 1.45 1.81
CA VAL A 64 8.27 0.65 1.67
C VAL A 64 7.42 0.89 2.90
N ILE A 65 6.11 1.06 2.75
CA ILE A 65 5.18 1.21 3.88
C ILE A 65 4.79 -0.18 4.38
N ASP A 66 5.03 -0.44 5.66
CA ASP A 66 4.95 -1.79 6.23
C ASP A 66 3.52 -2.30 6.39
N GLU A 67 2.57 -1.40 6.63
CA GLU A 67 1.16 -1.74 6.83
C GLU A 67 0.43 -2.08 5.53
N LEU A 68 0.90 -1.55 4.39
CA LEU A 68 0.18 -1.72 3.13
C LEU A 68 0.53 -3.04 2.43
N PRO A 69 -0.47 -3.76 1.89
CA PRO A 69 -0.32 -5.18 1.54
C PRO A 69 0.55 -5.45 0.31
N LEU A 70 0.76 -4.45 -0.56
CA LEU A 70 1.55 -4.61 -1.78
C LEU A 70 2.29 -3.33 -2.10
N ALA A 71 3.55 -3.45 -2.52
CA ALA A 71 4.34 -2.34 -3.03
C ALA A 71 5.07 -2.71 -4.34
N LEU A 72 5.00 -1.81 -5.31
CA LEU A 72 5.85 -1.83 -6.50
C LEU A 72 7.14 -1.07 -6.17
N GLU A 73 8.29 -1.65 -6.44
CA GLU A 73 9.59 -1.05 -6.23
C GLU A 73 10.17 -0.65 -7.59
N CYS A 74 10.40 0.64 -7.78
CA CYS A 74 10.63 1.21 -9.10
C CYS A 74 11.93 2.01 -9.16
N LYS A 75 12.63 1.90 -10.32
CA LYS A 75 13.66 2.85 -10.73
C LYS A 75 13.05 3.95 -11.60
N LEU A 76 13.49 5.18 -11.41
CA LEU A 76 13.07 6.30 -12.25
C LEU A 76 13.66 6.12 -13.66
N VAL A 77 12.80 6.17 -14.68
CA VAL A 77 13.20 6.21 -16.09
C VAL A 77 13.24 7.67 -16.56
N SER A 78 12.17 8.43 -16.34
CA SER A 78 12.09 9.84 -16.73
C SER A 78 11.04 10.58 -15.92
N TYR A 79 11.22 11.89 -15.83
CA TYR A 79 10.21 12.83 -15.36
C TYR A 79 10.14 14.01 -16.31
N ASP A 80 8.98 14.26 -16.86
CA ASP A 80 8.69 15.41 -17.72
C ASP A 80 7.97 16.48 -16.88
N GLU A 81 8.59 17.65 -16.73
CA GLU A 81 8.08 18.72 -15.88
C GLU A 81 6.88 19.44 -16.51
N GLU A 82 6.80 19.52 -17.84
CA GLU A 82 5.71 20.20 -18.56
C GLU A 82 4.42 19.36 -18.47
N THR A 83 4.52 18.09 -18.79
CA THR A 83 3.38 17.14 -18.75
C THR A 83 3.15 16.57 -17.37
N ARG A 84 4.10 16.71 -16.44
CA ARG A 84 4.11 16.12 -15.09
C ARG A 84 4.08 14.59 -15.11
N LEU A 85 4.48 14.00 -16.22
CA LEU A 85 4.52 12.56 -16.40
C LEU A 85 5.81 11.98 -15.80
N LEU A 86 5.65 11.09 -14.83
CA LEU A 86 6.72 10.30 -14.26
C LEU A 86 6.62 8.87 -14.76
N THR A 87 7.71 8.37 -15.35
CA THR A 87 7.85 7.00 -15.83
C THR A 87 8.89 6.26 -14.99
N GLY A 88 8.56 5.06 -14.54
CA GLY A 88 9.45 4.20 -13.79
C GLY A 88 9.39 2.77 -14.28
N GLU A 89 10.50 2.08 -14.15
CA GLU A 89 10.63 0.64 -14.37
C GLU A 89 10.33 -0.09 -13.06
N ILE A 90 9.39 -1.04 -13.08
CA ILE A 90 9.13 -1.91 -11.92
C ILE A 90 10.22 -2.97 -11.89
N VAL A 91 11.06 -2.93 -10.87
CA VAL A 91 12.17 -3.89 -10.71
C VAL A 91 11.86 -4.98 -9.70
N ASN A 92 10.87 -4.76 -8.84
CA ASN A 92 10.39 -5.76 -7.89
C ASN A 92 8.95 -5.46 -7.44
N VAL A 93 8.26 -6.51 -6.98
CA VAL A 93 6.95 -6.42 -6.32
C VAL A 93 7.07 -7.13 -4.99
N SER A 94 6.84 -6.41 -3.90
CA SER A 94 6.78 -6.97 -2.55
C SER A 94 5.34 -7.08 -2.08
N VAL A 95 5.01 -8.19 -1.45
CA VAL A 95 3.64 -8.54 -1.02
C VAL A 95 3.69 -9.03 0.42
N ASP A 96 2.72 -8.61 1.23
CA ASP A 96 2.50 -9.17 2.55
C ASP A 96 2.07 -10.66 2.43
N GLU A 97 2.64 -11.52 3.25
CA GLU A 97 2.32 -12.96 3.23
C GLU A 97 0.83 -13.25 3.48
N ARG A 98 0.15 -12.37 4.23
CA ARG A 98 -1.30 -12.45 4.46
C ARG A 98 -2.12 -12.35 3.18
N ALA A 99 -1.58 -11.70 2.14
CA ALA A 99 -2.22 -11.57 0.83
C ALA A 99 -1.92 -12.75 -0.13
N LEU A 100 -1.21 -13.76 0.33
CA LEU A 100 -0.94 -14.96 -0.47
C LEU A 100 -1.98 -16.06 -0.22
N ASP A 101 -2.18 -16.93 -1.22
CA ASP A 101 -2.93 -18.17 -1.09
C ASP A 101 -2.04 -19.31 -0.54
N GLU A 102 -2.63 -20.50 -0.41
CA GLU A 102 -1.95 -21.71 0.08
C GLU A 102 -0.77 -22.15 -0.82
N ASN A 103 -0.77 -21.73 -2.08
CA ASN A 103 0.27 -22.04 -3.06
C ASN A 103 1.34 -20.92 -3.15
N GLY A 104 1.25 -19.89 -2.29
CA GLY A 104 2.15 -18.74 -2.30
C GLY A 104 1.91 -17.77 -3.45
N LYS A 105 0.74 -17.82 -4.10
CA LYS A 105 0.33 -16.88 -5.14
C LYS A 105 -0.50 -15.74 -4.54
N LEU A 106 -0.45 -14.59 -5.19
CA LEU A 106 -1.22 -13.43 -4.80
C LEU A 106 -2.74 -13.71 -4.89
N ALA A 107 -3.40 -13.65 -3.76
CA ALA A 107 -4.86 -13.71 -3.64
C ALA A 107 -5.42 -12.27 -3.64
N VAL A 108 -5.74 -11.77 -4.82
CA VAL A 108 -6.14 -10.35 -5.03
C VAL A 108 -7.34 -9.95 -4.16
N GLU A 109 -8.22 -10.90 -3.84
CA GLU A 109 -9.37 -10.69 -2.96
C GLU A 109 -8.98 -10.39 -1.51
N LYS A 110 -7.78 -10.77 -1.09
CA LYS A 110 -7.24 -10.48 0.26
C LYS A 110 -6.59 -9.12 0.37
N LEU A 111 -6.28 -8.45 -0.74
CA LEU A 111 -5.64 -7.13 -0.74
C LEU A 111 -6.57 -6.02 -0.26
N HIS A 112 -7.90 -6.19 -0.44
CA HIS A 112 -8.90 -5.17 -0.12
C HIS A 112 -8.57 -3.77 -0.62
N VAL A 113 -7.89 -3.69 -1.80
CA VAL A 113 -7.42 -2.43 -2.37
C VAL A 113 -8.57 -1.46 -2.58
N ILE A 114 -8.28 -0.19 -2.33
CA ILE A 114 -9.20 0.92 -2.60
C ILE A 114 -8.78 1.67 -3.87
N THR A 115 -9.76 2.33 -4.50
CA THR A 115 -9.53 3.33 -5.52
C THR A 115 -10.24 4.62 -5.14
N PHE A 116 -9.72 5.75 -5.61
CA PHE A 116 -10.25 7.08 -5.33
C PHE A 116 -10.74 7.75 -6.62
N ASP A 117 -11.94 8.31 -6.59
CA ASP A 117 -12.60 8.97 -7.73
C ASP A 117 -12.83 10.47 -7.51
N TYR A 118 -11.95 11.15 -6.79
CA TYR A 118 -12.03 12.56 -6.35
C TYR A 118 -13.09 12.88 -5.29
N ALA A 119 -14.05 12.01 -5.06
CA ALA A 119 -15.13 12.23 -4.09
C ALA A 119 -15.20 11.11 -3.05
N ASN A 120 -14.89 9.89 -3.45
CA ASN A 120 -15.08 8.71 -2.60
C ASN A 120 -13.93 7.72 -2.73
N HIS A 121 -13.69 6.97 -1.65
CA HIS A 121 -12.87 5.77 -1.69
C HIS A 121 -13.75 4.54 -1.95
N TRP A 122 -13.41 3.76 -2.96
CA TRP A 122 -14.10 2.54 -3.34
C TRP A 122 -13.24 1.33 -2.96
N ALA A 123 -13.82 0.39 -2.21
CA ALA A 123 -13.24 -0.91 -1.96
C ALA A 123 -14.07 -2.00 -2.65
N ARG A 124 -13.42 -3.02 -3.19
CA ARG A 124 -14.13 -4.18 -3.72
C ARG A 124 -14.79 -4.90 -2.54
N ARG A 125 -16.12 -4.95 -2.51
CA ARG A 125 -16.86 -5.84 -1.60
C ARG A 125 -16.55 -7.28 -1.98
N SER A 126 -15.96 -8.05 -1.08
CA SER A 126 -15.99 -9.52 -1.21
C SER A 126 -17.45 -9.95 -1.30
N PRO A 127 -17.83 -10.86 -2.24
CA PRO A 127 -19.17 -11.41 -2.24
C PRO A 127 -19.41 -12.03 -0.87
N ALA A 128 -20.40 -11.51 -0.14
CA ALA A 128 -20.81 -12.06 1.14
C ALA A 128 -21.14 -13.54 0.91
N ARG A 129 -20.41 -14.45 1.56
CA ARG A 129 -20.85 -15.83 1.69
C ARG A 129 -22.22 -15.76 2.36
N SER A 130 -23.28 -16.16 1.64
CA SER A 130 -24.58 -16.33 2.21
C SER A 130 -24.48 -17.43 3.28
N ARG A 131 -24.28 -17.01 4.52
CA ARG A 131 -24.50 -17.90 5.66
C ARG A 131 -26.01 -17.96 5.84
N THR A 132 -26.62 -19.03 5.40
CA THR A 132 -27.89 -19.47 5.93
C THR A 132 -27.73 -19.58 7.45
N ALA A 133 -28.34 -18.64 8.15
CA ALA A 133 -28.37 -18.63 9.60
C ALA A 133 -29.16 -19.82 10.07
N LYS A 134 -28.50 -20.81 10.67
CA LYS A 134 -29.14 -21.67 11.67
C LYS A 134 -28.93 -21.01 13.04
N ASN A 135 -30.03 -20.53 13.62
CA ASN A 135 -30.14 -20.10 14.99
C ASN A 135 -29.58 -21.15 15.97
N SER A 136 -28.65 -20.75 16.82
CA SER A 136 -28.58 -21.30 18.18
C SER A 136 -27.96 -20.23 19.10
N SER A 137 -28.76 -19.81 20.04
CA SER A 137 -28.43 -18.99 21.20
C SER A 137 -27.32 -19.63 22.03
N LYS A 138 -26.29 -18.84 22.43
CA LYS A 138 -25.74 -18.87 23.80
C LYS A 138 -24.80 -17.70 24.06
N SER A 139 -25.09 -17.07 25.15
CA SER A 139 -24.43 -16.17 26.06
C SER A 139 -22.88 -16.14 26.10
N GLY A 140 -22.34 -14.89 26.14
CA GLY A 140 -21.37 -14.42 27.13
C GLY A 140 -19.93 -14.81 26.91
N GLU A 141 -19.11 -13.79 26.57
CA GLU A 141 -17.92 -13.44 27.36
C GLU A 141 -17.16 -12.35 26.63
N THR A 142 -16.95 -11.26 27.36
CA THR A 142 -16.09 -10.14 26.94
C THR A 142 -14.64 -10.54 27.15
N GLU A 143 -13.88 -10.73 26.09
CA GLU A 143 -12.42 -10.80 26.16
C GLU A 143 -11.80 -9.58 25.50
N SER A 144 -11.08 -8.83 26.32
CA SER A 144 -10.23 -7.73 25.97
C SER A 144 -9.11 -8.21 25.04
N ALA A 145 -9.17 -7.87 23.77
CA ALA A 145 -8.11 -8.15 22.82
C ALA A 145 -6.99 -7.13 23.00
N ALA A 146 -5.94 -7.52 23.75
CA ALA A 146 -4.66 -6.85 23.70
C ALA A 146 -4.09 -6.99 22.29
N SER A 147 -3.88 -5.84 21.61
CA SER A 147 -3.30 -5.78 20.28
C SER A 147 -1.88 -6.34 20.29
N ARG A 148 -1.71 -7.55 19.79
CA ARG A 148 -0.41 -8.07 19.39
C ARG A 148 -0.09 -7.50 18.02
N ILE A 149 0.86 -6.56 17.98
CA ILE A 149 1.48 -6.11 16.72
C ILE A 149 2.28 -7.28 16.18
N PHE A 150 1.74 -7.99 15.22
CA PHE A 150 2.47 -8.98 14.43
C PHE A 150 3.11 -8.23 13.27
N PHE A 151 4.42 -8.08 13.29
CA PHE A 151 5.20 -7.72 12.10
C PHE A 151 5.11 -8.89 11.12
N GLY A 152 4.31 -8.73 10.07
CA GLY A 152 4.23 -9.72 8.98
C GLY A 152 5.52 -9.71 8.18
N THR A 153 6.10 -10.88 7.93
CA THR A 153 7.22 -11.05 7.01
C THR A 153 6.74 -10.81 5.58
N ARG A 154 7.45 -9.95 4.83
CA ARG A 154 7.17 -9.72 3.41
C ARG A 154 7.91 -10.73 2.55
N ARG A 155 7.20 -11.41 1.65
CA ARG A 155 7.81 -12.21 0.59
C ARG A 155 8.05 -11.36 -0.66
N PHE A 156 9.23 -11.52 -1.25
CA PHE A 156 9.57 -10.95 -2.53
C PHE A 156 9.13 -11.93 -3.62
N LEU A 157 8.18 -11.52 -4.46
CA LEU A 157 7.82 -12.30 -5.65
C LEU A 157 8.77 -11.92 -6.78
N PRO A 158 9.51 -12.87 -7.39
CA PRO A 158 10.36 -12.55 -8.53
C PRO A 158 9.50 -12.09 -9.70
N PHE A 159 9.78 -10.89 -10.19
CA PHE A 159 9.18 -10.38 -11.42
C PHE A 159 9.69 -11.24 -12.59
N ARG A 160 8.84 -12.11 -13.15
CA ARG A 160 9.11 -12.76 -14.42
C ARG A 160 8.69 -11.79 -15.53
N SER A 161 9.66 -11.19 -16.20
CA SER A 161 9.45 -10.54 -17.48
C SER A 161 9.09 -11.61 -18.51
N GLY A 162 7.82 -11.74 -18.81
CA GLY A 162 7.31 -12.68 -19.80
C GLY A 162 6.07 -12.08 -20.46
N PHE A 163 6.32 -11.33 -21.51
CA PHE A 163 5.45 -11.12 -22.67
C PHE A 163 6.33 -11.11 -23.89
#